data_596c59f39e9f89cd22449e64eb4e30dd
#
_entry.id   596c59f39e9f89cd22449e64eb4e30dd
#
_cell.length_a   1.000
_cell.length_b   1.000
_cell.length_c   1.000
_cell.angle_alpha   90.00
_cell.angle_beta   90.00
_cell.angle_gamma   90.00
#
_symmetry.space_group_name_H-M   'P 1'
#
loop_
_entity.id
_entity.type
_entity.pdbx_description
1 polymer ?
#
loop_
_entity_poly.entity_id
_entity_poly.type
_entity_poly.pdbx_seq_one_letter_code
_entity_poly.pdbx_strand_id
1 'polypeptide(L)'
;MLKQFEASDQTKLFYYESGQGRLVLFQHGFSMDHRQVIEIWPDLDNIRLICLDVRGHGFTGLTTPDTLTLEHAVQDLLALFEHLGQPPTIVGGISLGAAITMELTKHLEIEQLIVCRPAFAPDSDTSHFDIFRRLQDIMQSKPQDQWAESLEQQPEFQSLAETAPRNQETYRRLLEHPRLEELMIWMDALETEVMTITGSQLGQLSCRTDIIGQEQDTLHPAQLARSLSRQIPHARLHYVVSGGSSDEAYRASMQSTLTKILTS
;
A
#
# COMPACT_ATOMS: atom_id res chain seq x y z
N MET A 1 9.52 15.49 -8.30
CA MET A 1 10.73 14.93 -8.98
C MET A 1 11.23 13.74 -8.20
N LEU A 2 11.90 12.78 -8.87
CA LEU A 2 12.53 11.65 -8.21
C LEU A 2 13.86 12.08 -7.57
N LYS A 3 14.08 11.71 -6.33
CA LYS A 3 15.28 11.99 -5.54
C LYS A 3 15.81 10.70 -4.92
N GLN A 4 17.00 10.74 -4.36
CA GLN A 4 17.61 9.61 -3.64
C GLN A 4 18.28 10.08 -2.36
N PHE A 5 18.35 9.17 -1.40
CA PHE A 5 19.16 9.30 -0.19
C PHE A 5 19.74 7.93 0.19
N GLU A 6 20.64 7.90 1.15
CA GLU A 6 21.26 6.68 1.63
C GLU A 6 20.76 6.36 3.04
N ALA A 7 20.20 5.17 3.21
CA ALA A 7 19.77 4.67 4.52
C ALA A 7 21.00 4.30 5.38
N SER A 8 20.78 4.04 6.66
CA SER A 8 21.86 3.70 7.62
C SER A 8 22.66 2.45 7.26
N ASP A 9 22.07 1.52 6.52
CA ASP A 9 22.69 0.31 5.99
C ASP A 9 23.36 0.52 4.60
N GLN A 10 23.52 1.78 4.19
CA GLN A 10 24.08 2.20 2.88
C GLN A 10 23.23 1.83 1.67
N THR A 11 21.98 1.40 1.87
CA THR A 11 21.03 1.20 0.77
C THR A 11 20.66 2.54 0.15
N LYS A 12 20.74 2.62 -1.18
CA LYS A 12 20.22 3.76 -1.93
C LYS A 12 18.72 3.64 -2.08
N LEU A 13 18.01 4.53 -1.42
CA LEU A 13 16.55 4.61 -1.46
C LEU A 13 16.12 5.77 -2.35
N PHE A 14 15.08 5.55 -3.12
CA PHE A 14 14.51 6.55 -4.01
C PHE A 14 13.14 7.00 -3.50
N TYR A 15 12.88 8.29 -3.59
CA TYR A 15 11.59 8.87 -3.22
C TYR A 15 11.17 9.93 -4.22
N TYR A 16 9.88 10.01 -4.43
CA TYR A 16 9.26 11.09 -5.19
C TYR A 16 8.91 12.24 -4.27
N GLU A 17 9.12 13.45 -4.76
CA GLU A 17 8.73 14.67 -4.07
C GLU A 17 8.13 15.67 -5.05
N SER A 18 7.02 16.30 -4.65
CA SER A 18 6.38 17.39 -5.41
C SER A 18 5.70 18.39 -4.49
N GLY A 19 5.48 19.59 -5.03
CA GLY A 19 4.81 20.68 -4.33
C GLY A 19 5.67 21.36 -3.26
N GLN A 20 5.03 22.23 -2.50
CA GLN A 20 5.63 23.01 -1.40
C GLN A 20 4.58 23.19 -0.29
N GLY A 21 5.02 23.43 0.94
CA GLY A 21 4.14 23.65 2.08
C GLY A 21 4.12 22.50 3.07
N ARG A 22 2.95 22.08 3.52
CA ARG A 22 2.77 21.03 4.53
C ARG A 22 3.27 19.68 4.02
N LEU A 23 4.17 19.07 4.75
CA LEU A 23 4.73 17.78 4.36
C LEU A 23 3.72 16.65 4.59
N VAL A 24 3.43 15.92 3.51
CA VAL A 24 2.54 14.76 3.48
C VAL A 24 3.29 13.56 2.94
N LEU A 25 3.36 12.49 3.73
CA LEU A 25 3.74 11.18 3.24
C LEU A 25 2.51 10.47 2.70
N PHE A 26 2.55 9.97 1.46
CA PHE A 26 1.55 9.05 0.96
C PHE A 26 2.21 7.87 0.26
N GLN A 27 2.08 6.67 0.85
CA GLN A 27 2.88 5.50 0.48
C GLN A 27 2.15 4.61 -0.52
N HIS A 28 2.87 4.11 -1.53
CA HIS A 28 2.35 3.19 -2.55
C HIS A 28 2.05 1.79 -2.01
N GLY A 29 1.27 1.00 -2.76
CA GLY A 29 0.94 -0.39 -2.47
C GLY A 29 1.98 -1.39 -3.00
N PHE A 30 1.77 -2.67 -2.64
CA PHE A 30 2.55 -3.80 -3.13
C PHE A 30 2.55 -3.86 -4.67
N SER A 31 3.67 -4.26 -5.27
CA SER A 31 3.93 -4.31 -6.72
C SER A 31 3.83 -2.97 -7.46
N MET A 32 3.72 -1.87 -6.75
CA MET A 32 3.61 -0.52 -7.32
C MET A 32 4.83 0.33 -6.93
N ASP A 33 4.84 1.59 -7.29
CA ASP A 33 5.84 2.57 -6.90
C ASP A 33 5.20 3.97 -6.77
N HIS A 34 6.01 5.00 -6.59
CA HIS A 34 5.54 6.38 -6.48
C HIS A 34 4.60 6.82 -7.61
N ARG A 35 4.66 6.21 -8.81
CA ARG A 35 3.77 6.55 -9.93
C ARG A 35 2.32 6.25 -9.62
N GLN A 36 2.03 5.20 -8.83
CA GLN A 36 0.67 4.94 -8.34
C GLN A 36 0.12 6.12 -7.54
N VAL A 37 0.97 6.71 -6.71
CA VAL A 37 0.57 7.86 -5.88
C VAL A 37 0.36 9.09 -6.76
N ILE A 38 1.25 9.37 -7.70
CA ILE A 38 1.10 10.50 -8.65
C ILE A 38 -0.23 10.42 -9.41
N GLU A 39 -0.62 9.23 -9.87
CA GLU A 39 -1.85 9.05 -10.65
C GLU A 39 -3.14 9.41 -9.90
N ILE A 40 -3.16 9.16 -8.60
CA ILE A 40 -4.36 9.37 -7.77
C ILE A 40 -4.29 10.66 -6.93
N TRP A 41 -3.12 11.32 -6.90
CA TRP A 41 -2.94 12.50 -6.07
C TRP A 41 -3.66 13.70 -6.66
N PRO A 42 -4.46 14.43 -5.86
CA PRO A 42 -5.10 15.66 -6.34
C PRO A 42 -4.08 16.80 -6.49
N ASP A 43 -4.37 17.71 -7.40
CA ASP A 43 -3.62 18.96 -7.51
C ASP A 43 -4.06 19.90 -6.38
N LEU A 44 -3.20 20.08 -5.38
CA LEU A 44 -3.48 20.86 -4.18
C LEU A 44 -2.33 21.83 -3.89
N ASP A 45 -2.70 23.09 -3.63
CA ASP A 45 -1.76 24.10 -3.16
C ASP A 45 -1.30 23.81 -1.72
N ASN A 46 -0.10 24.29 -1.37
CA ASN A 46 0.48 24.23 -0.03
C ASN A 46 0.67 22.80 0.53
N ILE A 47 0.76 21.79 -0.33
CA ILE A 47 1.13 20.44 0.03
C ILE A 47 2.46 20.06 -0.61
N ARG A 48 3.38 19.57 0.21
CA ARG A 48 4.62 18.94 -0.20
C ARG A 48 4.45 17.42 -0.05
N LEU A 49 4.16 16.77 -1.16
CA LEU A 49 3.98 15.31 -1.21
C LEU A 49 5.32 14.59 -1.26
N ILE A 50 5.47 13.55 -0.46
CA ILE A 50 6.55 12.57 -0.59
C ILE A 50 5.98 11.15 -0.67
N CYS A 51 6.66 10.30 -1.45
CA CYS A 51 6.40 8.87 -1.55
C CYS A 51 7.73 8.13 -1.73
N LEU A 52 8.07 7.25 -0.79
CA LEU A 52 9.25 6.40 -0.89
C LEU A 52 8.95 5.21 -1.82
N ASP A 53 9.84 4.91 -2.77
CA ASP A 53 9.84 3.59 -3.40
C ASP A 53 10.37 2.57 -2.38
N VAL A 54 9.49 1.75 -1.84
CA VAL A 54 9.85 0.73 -0.83
C VAL A 54 10.85 -0.25 -1.42
N ARG A 55 11.76 -0.79 -0.61
CA ARG A 55 12.76 -1.78 -1.07
C ARG A 55 12.10 -2.87 -1.93
N GLY A 56 12.76 -3.23 -3.03
CA GLY A 56 12.21 -4.17 -4.02
C GLY A 56 11.15 -3.57 -4.95
N HIS A 57 10.86 -2.27 -4.84
CA HIS A 57 9.86 -1.58 -5.68
C HIS A 57 10.48 -0.38 -6.41
N GLY A 58 9.89 -0.02 -7.52
CA GLY A 58 10.24 1.18 -8.28
C GLY A 58 11.73 1.27 -8.61
N PHE A 59 12.38 2.35 -8.20
CA PHE A 59 13.82 2.57 -8.38
C PHE A 59 14.66 2.07 -7.19
N THR A 60 14.05 1.75 -6.07
CA THR A 60 14.75 1.16 -4.92
C THR A 60 14.95 -0.33 -5.13
N GLY A 61 16.21 -0.74 -5.33
CA GLY A 61 16.57 -2.14 -5.48
C GLY A 61 16.49 -2.92 -4.17
N LEU A 62 16.72 -4.22 -4.30
CA LEU A 62 16.93 -5.11 -3.17
C LEU A 62 18.41 -5.11 -2.81
N THR A 63 18.71 -4.95 -1.52
CA THR A 63 20.08 -5.16 -1.00
C THR A 63 20.23 -6.55 -0.42
N THR A 64 19.33 -6.94 0.47
CA THR A 64 19.28 -8.28 1.05
C THR A 64 17.82 -8.70 1.24
N PRO A 65 17.46 -9.97 1.03
CA PRO A 65 16.10 -10.46 1.21
C PRO A 65 15.50 -10.14 2.60
N ASP A 66 16.31 -10.25 3.64
CA ASP A 66 15.90 -10.02 5.04
C ASP A 66 15.43 -8.59 5.32
N THR A 67 15.65 -7.65 4.38
CA THR A 67 15.22 -6.25 4.52
C THR A 67 13.85 -5.96 3.90
N LEU A 68 13.19 -6.96 3.30
CA LEU A 68 11.85 -6.82 2.73
C LEU A 68 10.79 -7.10 3.80
N THR A 69 10.68 -6.21 4.79
CA THR A 69 9.75 -6.32 5.92
C THR A 69 9.05 -5.00 6.19
N LEU A 70 7.89 -5.06 6.88
CA LEU A 70 7.20 -3.84 7.33
C LEU A 70 8.08 -3.01 8.26
N GLU A 71 8.86 -3.66 9.13
CA GLU A 71 9.76 -2.98 10.06
C GLU A 71 10.84 -2.20 9.31
N HIS A 72 11.52 -2.82 8.33
CA HIS A 72 12.52 -2.11 7.52
C HIS A 72 11.90 -0.97 6.71
N ALA A 73 10.70 -1.14 6.17
CA ALA A 73 10.00 -0.07 5.46
C ALA A 73 9.69 1.12 6.37
N VAL A 74 9.33 0.88 7.64
CA VAL A 74 9.16 1.94 8.64
C VAL A 74 10.50 2.61 8.97
N GLN A 75 11.58 1.85 9.17
CA GLN A 75 12.91 2.40 9.45
C GLN A 75 13.43 3.25 8.28
N ASP A 76 13.18 2.83 7.04
CA ASP A 76 13.53 3.60 5.86
C ASP A 76 12.79 4.94 5.80
N LEU A 77 11.51 4.97 6.19
CA LEU A 77 10.73 6.20 6.27
C LEU A 77 11.25 7.12 7.38
N LEU A 78 11.60 6.59 8.54
CA LEU A 78 12.20 7.37 9.63
C LEU A 78 13.53 7.99 9.18
N ALA A 79 14.39 7.22 8.49
CA ALA A 79 15.63 7.71 7.92
C ALA A 79 15.38 8.79 6.83
N LEU A 80 14.34 8.64 6.03
CA LEU A 80 13.92 9.67 5.07
C LEU A 80 13.56 10.97 5.78
N PHE A 81 12.81 10.92 6.89
CA PHE A 81 12.42 12.13 7.63
C PHE A 81 13.62 12.82 8.29
N GLU A 82 14.59 12.06 8.76
CA GLU A 82 15.87 12.61 9.23
C GLU A 82 16.63 13.30 8.09
N HIS A 83 16.70 12.67 6.90
CA HIS A 83 17.29 13.26 5.70
C HIS A 83 16.58 14.56 5.28
N LEU A 84 15.25 14.61 5.39
CA LEU A 84 14.45 15.80 5.07
C LEU A 84 14.52 16.90 6.15
N GLY A 85 15.03 16.57 7.34
CA GLY A 85 15.12 17.47 8.51
C GLY A 85 13.78 17.74 9.20
N GLN A 86 12.72 17.03 8.83
CA GLN A 86 11.38 17.14 9.44
C GLN A 86 10.52 15.92 9.16
N PRO A 87 9.70 15.46 10.13
CA PRO A 87 8.68 14.46 9.91
C PRO A 87 7.44 15.05 9.23
N PRO A 88 6.63 14.23 8.52
CA PRO A 88 5.32 14.64 8.03
C PRO A 88 4.32 14.75 9.18
N THR A 89 3.34 15.62 9.04
CA THR A 89 2.20 15.71 9.96
C THR A 89 0.97 14.95 9.46
N ILE A 90 0.92 14.67 8.16
CA ILE A 90 -0.07 13.80 7.53
C ILE A 90 0.66 12.59 6.95
N VAL A 91 0.20 11.41 7.31
CA VAL A 91 0.70 10.16 6.72
C VAL A 91 -0.45 9.35 6.17
N GLY A 92 -0.23 8.71 5.05
CA GLY A 92 -1.22 7.82 4.46
C GLY A 92 -0.58 6.87 3.46
N GLY A 93 -1.38 5.92 2.98
CA GLY A 93 -0.90 4.96 1.99
C GLY A 93 -1.99 4.02 1.52
N ILE A 94 -1.67 3.26 0.48
CA ILE A 94 -2.54 2.28 -0.15
C ILE A 94 -2.05 0.88 0.18
N SER A 95 -2.94 -0.03 0.62
CA SER A 95 -2.63 -1.45 0.76
C SER A 95 -1.41 -1.70 1.66
N LEU A 96 -0.29 -2.20 1.13
CA LEU A 96 0.98 -2.29 1.83
C LEU A 96 1.40 -0.93 2.42
N GLY A 97 1.27 0.15 1.67
CA GLY A 97 1.56 1.50 2.17
C GLY A 97 0.65 1.91 3.33
N ALA A 98 -0.59 1.45 3.37
CA ALA A 98 -1.49 1.67 4.50
C ALA A 98 -1.01 0.91 5.75
N ALA A 99 -0.53 -0.34 5.60
CA ALA A 99 0.06 -1.11 6.69
C ALA A 99 1.31 -0.41 7.25
N ILE A 100 2.24 -0.01 6.36
CA ILE A 100 3.46 0.70 6.74
C ILE A 100 3.14 1.99 7.50
N THR A 101 2.16 2.78 7.04
CA THR A 101 1.81 4.04 7.70
C THR A 101 1.05 3.86 9.01
N MET A 102 0.28 2.80 9.16
CA MET A 102 -0.28 2.42 10.48
C MET A 102 0.83 2.03 11.46
N GLU A 103 1.80 1.20 11.06
CA GLU A 103 2.97 0.87 11.89
C GLU A 103 3.78 2.12 12.28
N LEU A 104 3.92 3.06 11.35
CA LEU A 104 4.66 4.31 11.56
C LEU A 104 4.07 5.16 12.70
N THR A 105 2.75 5.05 12.98
CA THR A 105 2.11 5.78 14.10
C THR A 105 2.65 5.41 15.47
N LYS A 106 3.39 4.31 15.60
CA LYS A 106 4.07 3.95 16.86
C LYS A 106 5.32 4.76 17.14
N HIS A 107 5.84 5.44 16.12
CA HIS A 107 7.12 6.15 16.15
C HIS A 107 6.98 7.65 16.02
N LEU A 108 5.84 8.13 15.52
CA LEU A 108 5.60 9.55 15.22
C LEU A 108 4.25 10.01 15.76
N GLU A 109 4.23 11.19 16.35
CA GLU A 109 2.98 11.94 16.55
C GLU A 109 2.58 12.59 15.22
N ILE A 110 1.40 12.27 14.74
CA ILE A 110 0.84 12.77 13.49
C ILE A 110 -0.50 13.46 13.73
N GLU A 111 -0.85 14.41 12.88
CA GLU A 111 -2.14 15.10 12.93
C GLU A 111 -3.23 14.30 12.20
N GLN A 112 -2.83 13.60 11.13
CA GLN A 112 -3.79 12.84 10.30
C GLN A 112 -3.19 11.57 9.73
N LEU A 113 -3.98 10.48 9.82
CA LEU A 113 -3.73 9.19 9.17
C LEU A 113 -4.76 8.95 8.06
N ILE A 114 -4.29 8.54 6.86
CA ILE A 114 -5.15 8.20 5.73
C ILE A 114 -4.88 6.74 5.33
N VAL A 115 -5.80 5.85 5.67
CA VAL A 115 -5.71 4.40 5.40
C VAL A 115 -6.51 4.11 4.13
N CYS A 116 -5.84 3.88 3.01
CA CYS A 116 -6.51 3.64 1.74
C CYS A 116 -6.48 2.17 1.35
N ARG A 117 -7.66 1.60 1.08
CA ARG A 117 -7.81 0.20 0.66
C ARG A 117 -6.95 -0.74 1.51
N PRO A 118 -7.20 -0.83 2.83
CA PRO A 118 -6.39 -1.67 3.71
C PRO A 118 -6.47 -3.14 3.28
N ALA A 119 -5.30 -3.77 3.15
CA ALA A 119 -5.15 -5.21 2.94
C ALA A 119 -4.87 -5.95 4.25
N PHE A 120 -4.51 -5.20 5.30
CA PHE A 120 -4.14 -5.72 6.62
C PHE A 120 -4.90 -4.96 7.70
N ALA A 121 -5.26 -5.68 8.76
CA ALA A 121 -5.71 -5.13 10.02
C ALA A 121 -5.28 -6.08 11.14
N PRO A 122 -5.03 -5.59 12.37
CA PRO A 122 -4.74 -6.47 13.50
C PRO A 122 -5.79 -7.56 13.64
N ASP A 123 -5.36 -8.79 13.87
CA ASP A 123 -6.21 -9.97 14.08
C ASP A 123 -7.19 -10.28 12.93
N SER A 124 -6.95 -9.76 11.73
CA SER A 124 -7.80 -10.03 10.57
C SER A 124 -7.48 -11.36 9.90
N ASP A 125 -8.51 -11.97 9.31
CA ASP A 125 -8.35 -13.10 8.40
C ASP A 125 -7.54 -12.68 7.15
N THR A 126 -6.60 -13.50 6.73
CA THR A 126 -5.72 -13.30 5.56
C THR A 126 -6.09 -14.18 4.36
N SER A 127 -7.25 -14.83 4.38
CA SER A 127 -7.71 -15.72 3.29
C SER A 127 -7.84 -15.01 1.94
N HIS A 128 -8.01 -13.68 1.94
CA HIS A 128 -8.00 -12.88 0.71
C HIS A 128 -6.63 -12.88 -0.02
N PHE A 129 -5.57 -13.37 0.63
CA PHE A 129 -4.26 -13.60 0.00
C PHE A 129 -4.07 -15.02 -0.56
N ASP A 130 -5.04 -15.93 -0.46
CA ASP A 130 -4.90 -17.30 -0.95
C ASP A 130 -4.52 -17.38 -2.43
N ILE A 131 -4.96 -16.41 -3.24
CA ILE A 131 -4.58 -16.36 -4.65
C ILE A 131 -3.08 -16.06 -4.85
N PHE A 132 -2.44 -15.30 -3.94
CA PHE A 132 -0.99 -15.09 -3.97
C PHE A 132 -0.26 -16.40 -3.65
N ARG A 133 -0.75 -17.20 -2.68
CA ARG A 133 -0.19 -18.53 -2.40
C ARG A 133 -0.30 -19.46 -3.62
N ARG A 134 -1.45 -19.44 -4.30
CA ARG A 134 -1.62 -20.17 -5.56
C ARG A 134 -0.63 -19.73 -6.62
N LEU A 135 -0.39 -18.44 -6.74
CA LEU A 135 0.58 -17.90 -7.67
C LEU A 135 2.00 -18.38 -7.34
N GLN A 136 2.39 -18.35 -6.07
CA GLN A 136 3.67 -18.88 -5.61
C GLN A 136 3.81 -20.39 -5.91
N ASP A 137 2.79 -21.19 -5.62
CA ASP A 137 2.76 -22.62 -5.95
C ASP A 137 2.97 -22.87 -7.45
N ILE A 138 2.31 -22.08 -8.31
CA ILE A 138 2.47 -22.14 -9.75
C ILE A 138 3.92 -21.82 -10.14
N MET A 139 4.48 -20.74 -9.62
CA MET A 139 5.84 -20.30 -9.95
C MET A 139 6.91 -21.29 -9.47
N GLN A 140 6.70 -21.94 -8.34
CA GLN A 140 7.62 -22.95 -7.81
C GLN A 140 7.51 -24.30 -8.53
N SER A 141 6.33 -24.67 -9.03
CA SER A 141 6.05 -25.99 -9.59
C SER A 141 6.05 -26.05 -11.12
N LYS A 142 6.03 -24.91 -11.82
CA LYS A 142 5.89 -24.83 -13.28
C LYS A 142 7.01 -23.97 -13.88
N PRO A 143 7.42 -24.24 -15.13
CA PRO A 143 8.28 -23.33 -15.87
C PRO A 143 7.54 -22.02 -16.21
N GLN A 144 8.28 -20.93 -16.38
CA GLN A 144 7.76 -19.58 -16.51
C GLN A 144 6.77 -19.41 -17.66
N ASP A 145 7.00 -20.09 -18.78
CA ASP A 145 6.12 -20.06 -19.96
C ASP A 145 4.73 -20.68 -19.72
N GLN A 146 4.53 -21.39 -18.60
CA GLN A 146 3.27 -22.00 -18.21
C GLN A 146 2.55 -21.23 -17.07
N TRP A 147 3.15 -20.21 -16.49
CA TRP A 147 2.57 -19.52 -15.33
C TRP A 147 1.21 -18.86 -15.64
N ALA A 148 1.14 -18.10 -16.71
CA ALA A 148 -0.08 -17.41 -17.10
C ALA A 148 -1.22 -18.40 -17.38
N GLU A 149 -0.96 -19.45 -18.14
CA GLU A 149 -1.96 -20.48 -18.43
C GLU A 149 -2.41 -21.21 -17.15
N SER A 150 -1.46 -21.55 -16.28
CA SER A 150 -1.77 -22.23 -15.01
C SER A 150 -2.61 -21.35 -14.07
N LEU A 151 -2.37 -20.04 -14.05
CA LEU A 151 -3.19 -19.07 -13.29
C LEU A 151 -4.60 -18.97 -13.88
N GLU A 152 -4.74 -18.85 -15.21
CA GLU A 152 -6.04 -18.78 -15.90
C GLU A 152 -6.91 -20.03 -15.68
N GLN A 153 -6.31 -21.18 -15.36
CA GLN A 153 -7.02 -22.42 -15.06
C GLN A 153 -7.52 -22.51 -13.61
N GLN A 154 -7.12 -21.59 -12.71
CA GLN A 154 -7.59 -21.61 -11.33
C GLN A 154 -9.04 -21.13 -11.25
N PRO A 155 -9.97 -21.91 -10.64
CA PRO A 155 -11.37 -21.52 -10.52
C PRO A 155 -11.57 -20.18 -9.78
N GLU A 156 -10.79 -19.93 -8.74
CA GLU A 156 -10.82 -18.70 -7.98
C GLU A 156 -10.44 -17.50 -8.87
N PHE A 157 -9.41 -17.66 -9.71
CA PHE A 157 -8.99 -16.63 -10.65
C PHE A 157 -10.05 -16.36 -11.74
N GLN A 158 -10.68 -17.42 -12.25
CA GLN A 158 -11.76 -17.27 -13.24
C GLN A 158 -12.97 -16.52 -12.67
N SER A 159 -13.32 -16.77 -11.41
CA SER A 159 -14.44 -16.10 -10.74
C SER A 159 -14.23 -14.57 -10.61
N LEU A 160 -12.97 -14.11 -10.62
CA LEU A 160 -12.65 -12.68 -10.54
C LEU A 160 -13.14 -11.90 -11.77
N ALA A 161 -13.29 -12.53 -12.93
CA ALA A 161 -13.80 -11.85 -14.13
C ALA A 161 -15.15 -11.19 -13.90
N GLU A 162 -16.01 -11.79 -13.07
CA GLU A 162 -17.33 -11.27 -12.73
C GLU A 162 -17.35 -10.49 -11.42
N THR A 163 -16.57 -10.94 -10.42
CA THR A 163 -16.66 -10.42 -9.06
C THR A 163 -15.70 -9.26 -8.78
N ALA A 164 -14.51 -9.27 -9.39
CA ALA A 164 -13.47 -8.28 -9.17
C ALA A 164 -12.49 -8.19 -10.37
N PRO A 165 -12.94 -7.75 -11.56
CA PRO A 165 -12.13 -7.80 -12.79
C PRO A 165 -10.82 -7.04 -12.71
N ARG A 166 -10.74 -5.98 -11.92
CA ARG A 166 -9.47 -5.24 -11.70
C ARG A 166 -8.45 -6.06 -10.90
N ASN A 167 -8.90 -6.86 -9.95
CA ASN A 167 -7.99 -7.77 -9.22
C ASN A 167 -7.46 -8.85 -10.16
N GLN A 168 -8.30 -9.39 -11.05
CA GLN A 168 -7.86 -10.36 -12.05
C GLN A 168 -6.74 -9.77 -12.92
N GLU A 169 -6.88 -8.55 -13.40
CA GLU A 169 -5.85 -7.86 -14.18
C GLU A 169 -4.58 -7.58 -13.35
N THR A 170 -4.73 -7.26 -12.07
CA THR A 170 -3.59 -7.06 -11.16
C THR A 170 -2.73 -8.32 -11.08
N TYR A 171 -3.32 -9.51 -10.96
CA TYR A 171 -2.56 -10.76 -10.91
C TYR A 171 -1.87 -11.11 -12.23
N ARG A 172 -2.49 -10.80 -13.39
CA ARG A 172 -1.83 -10.97 -14.70
C ARG A 172 -0.58 -10.10 -14.79
N ARG A 173 -0.71 -8.82 -14.44
CA ARG A 173 0.41 -7.85 -14.46
C ARG A 173 1.52 -8.23 -13.47
N LEU A 174 1.19 -8.87 -12.38
CA LEU A 174 2.18 -9.32 -11.40
C LEU A 174 3.13 -10.36 -12.02
N LEU A 175 2.63 -11.28 -12.84
CA LEU A 175 3.46 -12.28 -13.53
C LEU A 175 4.47 -11.67 -14.54
N GLU A 176 4.16 -10.49 -15.06
CA GLU A 176 5.01 -9.76 -16.00
C GLU A 176 5.88 -8.69 -15.30
N HIS A 177 5.82 -8.62 -13.97
CA HIS A 177 6.48 -7.56 -13.23
C HIS A 177 8.00 -7.70 -13.30
N PRO A 178 8.76 -6.61 -13.66
CA PRO A 178 10.22 -6.68 -13.85
C PRO A 178 11.01 -7.01 -12.56
N ARG A 179 10.38 -6.88 -11.39
CA ARG A 179 10.96 -7.21 -10.08
C ARG A 179 10.20 -8.35 -9.41
N LEU A 180 9.79 -9.33 -10.20
CA LEU A 180 8.96 -10.42 -9.70
C LEU A 180 9.66 -11.22 -8.57
N GLU A 181 10.98 -11.41 -8.67
CA GLU A 181 11.76 -12.12 -7.64
C GLU A 181 11.70 -11.40 -6.27
N GLU A 182 11.88 -10.08 -6.27
CA GLU A 182 11.77 -9.28 -5.04
C GLU A 182 10.34 -9.27 -4.49
N LEU A 183 9.36 -9.20 -5.39
CA LEU A 183 7.95 -9.27 -4.98
C LEU A 183 7.59 -10.62 -4.38
N MET A 184 8.18 -11.72 -4.85
CA MET A 184 7.98 -13.04 -4.25
C MET A 184 8.49 -13.08 -2.80
N ILE A 185 9.66 -12.50 -2.54
CA ILE A 185 10.20 -12.40 -1.17
C ILE A 185 9.27 -11.56 -0.29
N TRP A 186 8.77 -10.43 -0.81
CA TRP A 186 7.77 -9.63 -0.09
C TRP A 186 6.49 -10.41 0.20
N MET A 187 6.01 -11.24 -0.73
CA MET A 187 4.82 -12.06 -0.53
C MET A 187 5.02 -13.05 0.61
N ASP A 188 6.18 -13.73 0.66
CA ASP A 188 6.54 -14.64 1.76
C ASP A 188 6.57 -13.89 3.11
N ALA A 189 7.16 -12.71 3.13
CA ALA A 189 7.20 -11.86 4.32
C ALA A 189 5.79 -11.45 4.77
N LEU A 190 4.94 -10.98 3.87
CA LEU A 190 3.58 -10.53 4.18
C LEU A 190 2.66 -11.65 4.67
N GLU A 191 2.91 -12.90 4.30
CA GLU A 191 2.17 -14.06 4.81
C GLU A 191 2.58 -14.44 6.24
N THR A 192 3.82 -14.20 6.60
CA THR A 192 4.41 -14.57 7.89
C THR A 192 4.48 -13.42 8.88
N GLU A 193 4.58 -12.18 8.37
CA GLU A 193 4.62 -10.97 9.19
C GLU A 193 3.23 -10.55 9.62
N VAL A 194 2.98 -10.66 10.89
CA VAL A 194 1.82 -10.03 11.53
C VAL A 194 2.15 -8.55 11.71
N MET A 195 1.21 -7.66 11.40
CA MET A 195 1.29 -6.26 11.84
C MET A 195 1.59 -6.24 13.34
N THR A 196 2.58 -5.43 13.74
CA THR A 196 2.97 -5.35 15.14
C THR A 196 2.15 -4.31 15.91
N ILE A 197 1.50 -3.37 15.21
CA ILE A 197 0.49 -2.51 15.82
C ILE A 197 -0.74 -3.34 16.18
N THR A 198 -1.15 -3.25 17.42
CA THR A 198 -2.29 -4.01 17.94
C THR A 198 -3.61 -3.24 17.80
N GLY A 199 -4.74 -3.95 17.86
CA GLY A 199 -6.04 -3.32 17.91
C GLY A 199 -6.21 -2.35 19.09
N SER A 200 -5.59 -2.64 20.23
CA SER A 200 -5.56 -1.73 21.39
C SER A 200 -4.82 -0.42 21.08
N GLN A 201 -3.69 -0.49 20.38
CA GLN A 201 -2.94 0.71 19.98
C GLN A 201 -3.70 1.53 18.96
N LEU A 202 -4.34 0.90 17.97
CA LEU A 202 -5.24 1.58 17.04
C LEU A 202 -6.39 2.28 17.77
N GLY A 203 -6.94 1.63 18.80
CA GLY A 203 -8.00 2.21 19.66
C GLY A 203 -7.55 3.40 20.52
N GLN A 204 -6.25 3.67 20.59
CA GLN A 204 -5.67 4.80 21.33
C GLN A 204 -5.19 5.94 20.41
N LEU A 205 -5.33 5.80 19.10
CA LEU A 205 -4.94 6.87 18.16
C LEU A 205 -5.79 8.11 18.43
N SER A 206 -5.11 9.24 18.65
CA SER A 206 -5.73 10.55 18.85
C SER A 206 -5.75 11.42 17.59
N CYS A 207 -5.01 11.02 16.56
CA CYS A 207 -4.96 11.74 15.29
C CYS A 207 -6.28 11.58 14.53
N ARG A 208 -6.62 12.57 13.70
CA ARG A 208 -7.70 12.42 12.74
C ARG A 208 -7.41 11.23 11.82
N THR A 209 -8.36 10.33 11.66
CA THR A 209 -8.19 9.17 10.79
C THR A 209 -9.28 9.12 9.73
N ASP A 210 -8.86 9.01 8.47
CA ASP A 210 -9.71 8.83 7.31
C ASP A 210 -9.40 7.48 6.66
N ILE A 211 -10.42 6.64 6.50
CA ILE A 211 -10.29 5.30 5.90
C ILE A 211 -11.04 5.29 4.58
N ILE A 212 -10.38 4.83 3.53
CA ILE A 212 -10.95 4.74 2.18
C ILE A 212 -11.09 3.27 1.80
N GLY A 213 -12.32 2.79 1.68
CA GLY A 213 -12.65 1.45 1.21
C GLY A 213 -13.06 1.45 -0.27
N GLN A 214 -13.11 0.25 -0.85
CA GLN A 214 -13.62 0.00 -2.20
C GLN A 214 -14.46 -1.28 -2.18
N GLU A 215 -15.64 -1.25 -2.81
CA GLU A 215 -16.44 -2.45 -3.02
C GLU A 215 -15.94 -3.22 -4.27
N GLN A 216 -16.25 -4.51 -4.38
CA GLN A 216 -15.79 -5.40 -5.46
C GLN A 216 -14.25 -5.43 -5.59
N ASP A 217 -13.58 -5.51 -4.46
CA ASP A 217 -12.13 -5.59 -4.35
C ASP A 217 -11.81 -6.76 -3.41
N THR A 218 -11.37 -7.88 -3.98
CA THR A 218 -11.07 -9.10 -3.22
C THR A 218 -9.71 -9.05 -2.53
N LEU A 219 -8.78 -8.21 -3.05
CA LEU A 219 -7.49 -7.97 -2.42
C LEU A 219 -7.58 -7.06 -1.18
N HIS A 220 -8.57 -6.16 -1.18
CA HIS A 220 -8.76 -5.20 -0.11
C HIS A 220 -10.24 -5.24 0.31
N PRO A 221 -10.68 -6.31 0.99
CA PRO A 221 -12.09 -6.47 1.31
C PRO A 221 -12.64 -5.25 2.05
N ALA A 222 -13.74 -4.67 1.56
CA ALA A 222 -14.36 -3.50 2.17
C ALA A 222 -14.69 -3.72 3.66
N GLN A 223 -14.78 -4.99 4.08
CA GLN A 223 -14.97 -5.37 5.47
C GLN A 223 -13.77 -4.96 6.36
N LEU A 224 -12.53 -4.99 5.84
CA LEU A 224 -11.35 -4.52 6.59
C LEU A 224 -11.44 -3.01 6.85
N ALA A 225 -11.81 -2.23 5.83
CA ALA A 225 -12.02 -0.78 6.00
C ALA A 225 -13.12 -0.49 7.04
N ARG A 226 -14.23 -1.24 7.00
CA ARG A 226 -15.30 -1.15 8.00
C ARG A 226 -14.84 -1.55 9.41
N SER A 227 -14.04 -2.60 9.53
CA SER A 227 -13.50 -3.05 10.81
C SER A 227 -12.60 -2.00 11.44
N LEU A 228 -11.62 -1.50 10.68
CA LEU A 228 -10.71 -0.45 11.13
C LEU A 228 -11.47 0.83 11.53
N SER A 229 -12.51 1.22 10.78
CA SER A 229 -13.29 2.41 11.10
C SER A 229 -14.09 2.32 12.40
N ARG A 230 -14.37 1.10 12.87
CA ARG A 230 -15.00 0.86 14.19
C ARG A 230 -13.98 0.79 15.31
N GLN A 231 -12.76 0.40 15.00
CA GLN A 231 -11.68 0.18 15.96
C GLN A 231 -10.93 1.48 16.30
N ILE A 232 -10.75 2.35 15.31
CA ILE A 232 -10.04 3.63 15.47
C ILE A 232 -11.04 4.71 15.90
N PRO A 233 -10.81 5.39 17.04
CA PRO A 233 -11.74 6.42 17.53
C PRO A 233 -11.93 7.54 16.51
N HIS A 234 -13.18 7.93 16.29
CA HIS A 234 -13.55 9.04 15.40
C HIS A 234 -13.10 8.89 13.95
N ALA A 235 -12.70 7.68 13.50
CA ALA A 235 -12.35 7.43 12.13
C ALA A 235 -13.53 7.68 11.18
N ARG A 236 -13.26 8.35 10.08
CA ARG A 236 -14.25 8.62 9.03
C ARG A 236 -14.04 7.62 7.90
N LEU A 237 -15.09 6.90 7.54
CA LEU A 237 -15.07 5.92 6.46
C LEU A 237 -15.60 6.56 5.16
N HIS A 238 -14.81 6.46 4.12
CA HIS A 238 -15.11 6.90 2.77
C HIS A 238 -15.11 5.72 1.82
N TYR A 239 -15.81 5.84 0.70
CA TYR A 239 -15.77 4.85 -0.36
C TYR A 239 -15.40 5.53 -1.69
N VAL A 240 -14.54 4.89 -2.45
CA VAL A 240 -14.30 5.21 -3.85
C VAL A 240 -15.18 4.31 -4.73
N VAL A 241 -15.23 4.62 -6.03
CA VAL A 241 -16.00 3.80 -6.99
C VAL A 241 -15.62 2.32 -6.90
N SER A 242 -16.61 1.46 -7.18
CA SER A 242 -16.45 0.01 -7.17
C SER A 242 -15.26 -0.48 -8.01
N GLY A 243 -14.65 -1.59 -7.61
CA GLY A 243 -13.56 -2.26 -8.34
C GLY A 243 -13.91 -2.72 -9.75
N GLY A 244 -15.21 -2.75 -10.13
CA GLY A 244 -15.66 -2.98 -11.51
C GLY A 244 -15.60 -1.73 -12.41
N SER A 245 -15.30 -0.55 -11.87
CA SER A 245 -15.25 0.71 -12.63
C SER A 245 -13.96 0.84 -13.45
N SER A 246 -13.96 1.75 -14.46
CA SER A 246 -12.75 2.04 -15.24
C SER A 246 -11.63 2.66 -14.41
N ASP A 247 -10.38 2.58 -14.91
CA ASP A 247 -9.22 3.20 -14.25
C ASP A 247 -9.35 4.72 -14.14
N GLU A 248 -9.94 5.36 -15.15
CA GLU A 248 -10.22 6.79 -15.14
C GLU A 248 -11.21 7.17 -14.03
N ALA A 249 -12.31 6.43 -13.92
CA ALA A 249 -13.32 6.66 -12.87
C ALA A 249 -12.72 6.42 -11.48
N TYR A 250 -11.86 5.42 -11.32
CA TYR A 250 -11.15 5.17 -10.07
C TYR A 250 -10.21 6.34 -9.71
N ARG A 251 -9.36 6.80 -10.65
CA ARG A 251 -8.47 7.94 -10.42
C ARG A 251 -9.25 9.19 -10.03
N ALA A 252 -10.29 9.53 -10.78
CA ALA A 252 -11.13 10.69 -10.48
C ALA A 252 -11.79 10.60 -9.09
N SER A 253 -12.28 9.40 -8.73
CA SER A 253 -12.89 9.16 -7.42
C SER A 253 -11.87 9.28 -6.29
N MET A 254 -10.65 8.74 -6.46
CA MET A 254 -9.57 8.88 -5.49
C MET A 254 -9.16 10.34 -5.32
N GLN A 255 -8.92 11.07 -6.39
CA GLN A 255 -8.55 12.48 -6.36
C GLN A 255 -9.62 13.33 -5.63
N SER A 256 -10.90 13.11 -5.98
CA SER A 256 -12.01 13.81 -5.32
C SER A 256 -12.09 13.49 -3.82
N THR A 257 -11.89 12.23 -3.43
CA THR A 257 -11.93 11.79 -2.04
C THR A 257 -10.75 12.36 -1.25
N LEU A 258 -9.53 12.26 -1.79
CA LEU A 258 -8.33 12.82 -1.17
C LEU A 258 -8.42 14.35 -1.05
N THR A 259 -8.95 15.04 -2.06
CA THR A 259 -9.20 16.51 -1.97
C THR A 259 -10.07 16.83 -0.76
N LYS A 260 -11.22 16.16 -0.62
CA LYS A 260 -12.12 16.38 0.53
C LYS A 260 -11.45 16.11 1.88
N ILE A 261 -10.65 15.05 1.94
CA ILE A 261 -9.93 14.66 3.16
C ILE A 261 -8.85 15.68 3.53
N LEU A 262 -8.08 16.17 2.55
CA LEU A 262 -6.93 17.04 2.79
C LEU A 262 -7.30 18.52 2.96
N THR A 263 -8.52 18.92 2.53
CA THR A 263 -8.99 20.30 2.63
C THR A 263 -10.05 20.52 3.73
N SER A 264 -10.41 19.49 4.50
CA SER A 264 -11.43 19.57 5.57
C SER A 264 -10.89 19.78 6.98
#